data_32960cc58dd5eec97409804b76b44b1d
#
_entry.id   32960cc58dd5eec97409804b76b44b1d
#
_cell.length_a   1.000
_cell.length_b   1.000
_cell.length_c   1.000
_cell.angle_alpha   90.00
_cell.angle_beta   90.00
_cell.angle_gamma   90.00
#
_symmetry.space_group_name_H-M   'P 1'
#
loop_
_entity.id
_entity.type
_entity.pdbx_description
1 polymer ?
#
loop_
_entity_poly.entity_id
_entity_poly.type
_entity_poly.pdbx_seq_one_letter_code
_entity_poly.pdbx_strand_id
1 'polypeptide(L)'
;YGILFKAAAETLRLIAADPKHLGAALGLVAVLHTWGQNLHHHPHLHCVVPGGGPSADGTRWIGCRPGFFLPVKVLARLYRRLFLTALQAAFDQRRLQFHADLADWAAPEAFAACLRPLRATPWVVFAKRPFGGPEQVLDYLGRYTHRVAITNRRLVSLHETRVSFLWKDYRHHDKRKVMTLDADEFIRRFLLHVLPDGFHRIRHYGYLANGQRAAKLALCRRLLAAPAPPSPAMAGDYRERYHQLTGRSLELCPCCGGRMVQIALIPRPATPRRPASLDTS
;
A
#
# COMPACT_ATOMS: atom_id res chain seq x y z
N TYR A 1 6.15 10.63 0.88
CA TYR A 1 5.62 9.33 0.39
C TYR A 1 5.78 9.17 -1.14
N GLY A 2 5.72 10.24 -1.95
CA GLY A 2 5.88 10.16 -3.41
C GLY A 2 7.18 9.47 -3.83
N ILE A 3 8.30 9.83 -3.20
CA ILE A 3 9.62 9.20 -3.43
C ILE A 3 9.58 7.69 -3.11
N LEU A 4 8.93 7.31 -1.99
CA LEU A 4 8.78 5.92 -1.57
C LEU A 4 8.08 5.08 -2.66
N PHE A 5 6.94 5.55 -3.15
CA PHE A 5 6.18 4.90 -4.23
C PHE A 5 6.99 4.79 -5.53
N LYS A 6 7.59 5.92 -5.95
CA LYS A 6 8.32 5.99 -7.22
C LYS A 6 9.54 5.08 -7.22
N ALA A 7 10.34 5.12 -6.15
CA ALA A 7 11.52 4.28 -6.02
C ALA A 7 11.16 2.79 -5.99
N ALA A 8 10.09 2.39 -5.28
CA ALA A 8 9.66 1.00 -5.23
C ALA A 8 9.17 0.48 -6.59
N ALA A 9 8.31 1.25 -7.26
CA ALA A 9 7.79 0.88 -8.57
C ALA A 9 8.90 0.78 -9.62
N GLU A 10 9.81 1.74 -9.64
CA GLU A 10 10.94 1.76 -10.57
C GLU A 10 11.90 0.59 -10.31
N THR A 11 12.21 0.30 -9.05
CA THR A 11 13.03 -0.86 -8.67
C THR A 11 12.47 -2.16 -9.24
N LEU A 12 11.19 -2.41 -9.01
CA LEU A 12 10.53 -3.64 -9.49
C LEU A 12 10.53 -3.71 -11.00
N ARG A 13 10.21 -2.62 -11.68
CA ARG A 13 10.14 -2.56 -13.14
C ARG A 13 11.49 -2.74 -13.82
N LEU A 14 12.53 -2.09 -13.32
CA LEU A 14 13.88 -2.20 -13.88
C LEU A 14 14.46 -3.62 -13.74
N ILE A 15 14.33 -4.20 -12.54
CA ILE A 15 14.87 -5.55 -12.32
C ILE A 15 14.07 -6.60 -13.09
N ALA A 16 12.76 -6.44 -13.20
CA ALA A 16 11.94 -7.37 -13.96
C ALA A 16 12.17 -7.26 -15.48
N ALA A 17 12.45 -6.07 -15.97
CA ALA A 17 12.75 -5.87 -17.41
C ALA A 17 14.11 -6.45 -17.81
N ASP A 18 15.04 -6.62 -16.88
CA ASP A 18 16.36 -7.22 -17.16
C ASP A 18 16.20 -8.72 -17.49
N PRO A 19 16.64 -9.18 -18.69
CA PRO A 19 16.58 -10.58 -19.08
C PRO A 19 17.34 -11.53 -18.15
N LYS A 20 18.34 -11.06 -17.42
CA LYS A 20 19.06 -11.83 -16.40
C LYS A 20 18.17 -12.23 -15.21
N HIS A 21 17.08 -11.51 -15.00
CA HIS A 21 16.16 -11.75 -13.90
C HIS A 21 14.82 -12.30 -14.35
N LEU A 22 14.06 -11.56 -15.16
CA LEU A 22 12.76 -12.01 -15.69
C LEU A 22 12.62 -11.71 -17.17
N GLY A 23 13.02 -10.55 -17.66
CA GLY A 23 12.88 -10.14 -19.05
C GLY A 23 11.45 -9.74 -19.42
N ALA A 24 10.64 -9.28 -18.48
CA ALA A 24 9.23 -8.96 -18.69
C ALA A 24 8.86 -7.56 -18.17
N ALA A 25 7.88 -6.95 -18.81
CA ALA A 25 7.24 -5.77 -18.27
C ALA A 25 6.38 -6.15 -17.06
N LEU A 26 6.48 -5.40 -15.97
CA LEU A 26 5.66 -5.63 -14.77
C LEU A 26 4.53 -4.60 -14.63
N GLY A 27 3.41 -5.07 -14.07
CA GLY A 27 2.41 -4.24 -13.42
C GLY A 27 2.41 -4.51 -11.92
N LEU A 28 2.04 -3.51 -11.12
CA LEU A 28 1.88 -3.70 -9.68
C LEU A 28 0.85 -2.73 -9.09
N VAL A 29 0.29 -3.16 -7.98
CA VAL A 29 -0.52 -2.32 -7.08
C VAL A 29 0.29 -2.10 -5.82
N ALA A 30 0.59 -0.85 -5.50
CA ALA A 30 1.31 -0.47 -4.29
C ALA A 30 0.36 0.21 -3.30
N VAL A 31 0.36 -0.25 -2.05
CA VAL A 31 -0.47 0.27 -0.95
C VAL A 31 0.44 0.80 0.15
N LEU A 32 0.27 2.08 0.51
CA LEU A 32 1.01 2.69 1.59
C LEU A 32 0.42 2.30 2.94
N HIS A 33 1.28 1.83 3.83
CA HIS A 33 1.04 1.76 5.26
C HIS A 33 2.03 2.68 5.98
N THR A 34 1.57 3.33 7.04
CA THR A 34 2.40 4.25 7.83
C THR A 34 2.63 3.77 9.26
N TRP A 35 2.04 2.63 9.65
CA TRP A 35 2.02 2.14 11.02
C TRP A 35 2.67 0.78 11.22
N GLY A 36 3.30 0.62 12.38
CA GLY A 36 3.65 -0.68 12.96
C GLY A 36 2.56 -1.19 13.91
N GLN A 37 2.77 -2.37 14.50
CA GLN A 37 1.83 -2.97 15.46
C GLN A 37 1.62 -2.13 16.73
N ASN A 38 2.62 -1.35 17.12
CA ASN A 38 2.66 -0.47 18.30
C ASN A 38 2.30 0.99 17.97
N LEU A 39 1.69 1.25 16.81
CA LEU A 39 1.32 2.58 16.32
C LEU A 39 2.51 3.54 16.11
N HIS A 40 3.75 3.06 16.07
CA HIS A 40 4.85 3.90 15.66
C HIS A 40 4.77 4.23 14.17
N HIS A 41 5.18 5.43 13.79
CA HIS A 41 5.27 5.85 12.40
C HIS A 41 6.33 5.01 11.68
N HIS A 42 5.86 4.14 10.81
CA HIS A 42 6.68 3.17 10.06
C HIS A 42 6.19 3.06 8.61
N PRO A 43 6.48 4.08 7.77
CA PRO A 43 6.01 4.09 6.39
C PRO A 43 6.67 2.98 5.58
N HIS A 44 5.84 2.16 4.95
CA HIS A 44 6.26 1.07 4.07
C HIS A 44 5.19 0.76 3.02
N LEU A 45 5.60 0.09 1.95
CA LEU A 45 4.70 -0.28 0.87
C LEU A 45 4.45 -1.79 0.85
N HIS A 46 3.19 -2.15 0.67
CA HIS A 46 2.78 -3.47 0.25
C HIS A 46 2.56 -3.46 -1.26
N CYS A 47 3.37 -4.23 -1.98
CA CYS A 47 3.25 -4.34 -3.43
C CYS A 47 2.65 -5.70 -3.80
N VAL A 48 1.50 -5.70 -4.45
CA VAL A 48 0.92 -6.89 -5.08
C VAL A 48 1.36 -6.89 -6.54
N VAL A 49 2.08 -7.94 -6.91
CA VAL A 49 2.75 -8.04 -8.21
C VAL A 49 2.35 -9.36 -8.85
N PRO A 50 1.84 -9.37 -10.08
CA PRO A 50 1.61 -10.59 -10.83
C PRO A 50 2.90 -11.40 -11.03
N GLY A 51 2.78 -12.72 -11.05
CA GLY A 51 3.91 -13.64 -11.22
C GLY A 51 4.44 -13.71 -12.66
N GLY A 52 4.54 -12.57 -13.33
CA GLY A 52 5.05 -12.46 -14.69
C GLY A 52 4.52 -11.23 -15.41
N GLY A 53 4.81 -11.16 -16.72
CA GLY A 53 4.38 -10.06 -17.55
C GLY A 53 4.63 -10.32 -19.03
N PRO A 54 4.11 -9.46 -19.91
CA PRO A 54 4.41 -9.54 -21.33
C PRO A 54 5.89 -9.26 -21.59
N SER A 55 6.45 -9.96 -22.58
CA SER A 55 7.77 -9.66 -23.15
C SER A 55 7.82 -8.22 -23.68
N ALA A 56 9.03 -7.69 -23.88
CA ALA A 56 9.21 -6.32 -24.35
C ALA A 56 8.51 -6.04 -25.70
N ASP A 57 8.50 -7.04 -26.59
CA ASP A 57 7.81 -7.01 -27.89
C ASP A 57 6.29 -7.29 -27.80
N GLY A 58 5.79 -7.65 -26.61
CA GLY A 58 4.38 -7.94 -26.39
C GLY A 58 3.86 -9.22 -27.03
N THR A 59 4.75 -10.13 -27.47
CA THR A 59 4.36 -11.34 -28.22
C THR A 59 4.10 -12.56 -27.34
N ARG A 60 4.67 -12.61 -26.13
CA ARG A 60 4.55 -13.75 -25.21
C ARG A 60 4.46 -13.31 -23.76
N TRP A 61 3.89 -14.20 -22.95
CA TRP A 61 3.93 -14.07 -21.50
C TRP A 61 5.19 -14.71 -20.93
N ILE A 62 5.91 -13.97 -20.08
CA ILE A 62 7.08 -14.48 -19.37
C ILE A 62 6.68 -14.64 -17.90
N GLY A 63 6.60 -15.89 -17.43
CA GLY A 63 6.25 -16.22 -16.05
C GLY A 63 7.47 -16.23 -15.14
N CYS A 64 7.27 -15.90 -13.88
CA CYS A 64 8.27 -16.13 -12.83
C CYS A 64 8.49 -17.64 -12.62
N ARG A 65 9.67 -18.01 -12.14
CA ARG A 65 9.96 -19.40 -11.74
C ARG A 65 9.06 -19.80 -10.57
N PRO A 66 8.59 -21.05 -10.48
CA PRO A 66 7.83 -21.53 -9.35
C PRO A 66 8.52 -21.23 -8.01
N GLY A 67 7.79 -20.65 -7.06
CA GLY A 67 8.32 -20.31 -5.74
C GLY A 67 9.33 -19.17 -5.66
N PHE A 68 9.67 -18.55 -6.80
CA PHE A 68 10.64 -17.45 -6.86
C PHE A 68 10.09 -16.28 -7.69
N PHE A 69 10.21 -15.08 -7.17
CA PHE A 69 9.81 -13.86 -7.89
C PHE A 69 11.03 -13.13 -8.47
N LEU A 70 11.73 -12.38 -7.67
CA LEU A 70 12.92 -11.62 -8.02
C LEU A 70 13.92 -11.66 -6.85
N PRO A 71 15.23 -11.49 -7.10
CA PRO A 71 16.25 -11.58 -6.04
C PRO A 71 16.15 -10.41 -5.06
N VAL A 72 15.66 -10.67 -3.85
CA VAL A 72 15.40 -9.66 -2.80
C VAL A 72 16.63 -8.80 -2.46
N LYS A 73 17.83 -9.37 -2.50
CA LYS A 73 19.06 -8.60 -2.25
C LYS A 73 19.35 -7.58 -3.36
N VAL A 74 19.00 -7.91 -4.61
CA VAL A 74 19.15 -6.99 -5.75
C VAL A 74 18.07 -5.89 -5.66
N LEU A 75 16.84 -6.28 -5.37
CA LEU A 75 15.74 -5.34 -5.11
C LEU A 75 16.12 -4.36 -4.00
N ALA A 76 16.61 -4.84 -2.86
CA ALA A 76 16.96 -4.01 -1.73
C ALA A 76 18.07 -2.98 -2.06
N ARG A 77 19.11 -3.42 -2.78
CA ARG A 77 20.21 -2.53 -3.19
C ARG A 77 19.76 -1.45 -4.17
N LEU A 78 18.97 -1.81 -5.18
CA LEU A 78 18.48 -0.86 -6.16
C LEU A 78 17.47 0.12 -5.54
N TYR A 79 16.55 -0.40 -4.72
CA TYR A 79 15.57 0.42 -4.02
C TYR A 79 16.24 1.46 -3.12
N ARG A 80 17.22 1.04 -2.30
CA ARG A 80 18.01 1.96 -1.48
C ARG A 80 18.65 3.06 -2.32
N ARG A 81 19.31 2.69 -3.41
CA ARG A 81 19.96 3.65 -4.30
C ARG A 81 18.97 4.66 -4.86
N LEU A 82 17.88 4.18 -5.48
CA LEU A 82 16.88 5.06 -6.10
C LEU A 82 16.19 5.96 -5.08
N PHE A 83 15.85 5.43 -3.92
CA PHE A 83 15.20 6.20 -2.85
C PHE A 83 16.13 7.31 -2.34
N LEU A 84 17.37 6.99 -1.99
CA LEU A 84 18.31 7.96 -1.43
C LEU A 84 18.75 8.99 -2.48
N THR A 85 18.89 8.59 -3.76
CA THR A 85 19.15 9.53 -4.85
C THR A 85 17.98 10.51 -5.02
N ALA A 86 16.74 10.02 -5.02
CA ALA A 86 15.57 10.87 -5.14
C ALA A 86 15.37 11.77 -3.90
N LEU A 87 15.73 11.28 -2.72
CA LEU A 87 15.67 12.07 -1.49
C LEU A 87 16.70 13.20 -1.50
N GLN A 88 17.94 12.91 -1.94
CA GLN A 88 18.98 13.93 -2.13
C GLN A 88 18.54 14.98 -3.16
N ALA A 89 18.04 14.56 -4.31
CA ALA A 89 17.54 15.47 -5.32
C ALA A 89 16.38 16.35 -4.82
N ALA A 90 15.51 15.82 -3.96
CA ALA A 90 14.46 16.61 -3.33
C ALA A 90 15.00 17.63 -2.33
N PHE A 91 16.07 17.30 -1.63
CA PHE A 91 16.80 18.24 -0.76
C PHE A 91 17.43 19.37 -1.58
N ASP A 92 18.20 19.03 -2.60
CA ASP A 92 18.91 19.99 -3.47
C ASP A 92 17.93 20.96 -4.16
N GLN A 93 16.74 20.47 -4.48
CA GLN A 93 15.63 21.25 -5.07
C GLN A 93 14.78 21.97 -4.02
N ARG A 94 15.17 21.98 -2.75
CA ARG A 94 14.45 22.63 -1.63
C ARG A 94 12.98 22.20 -1.50
N ARG A 95 12.67 20.95 -1.86
CA ARG A 95 11.32 20.37 -1.76
C ARG A 95 11.05 19.66 -0.42
N LEU A 96 12.05 19.59 0.45
CA LEU A 96 11.91 19.06 1.80
C LEU A 96 11.74 20.21 2.79
N GLN A 97 10.87 19.99 3.77
CA GLN A 97 10.67 20.89 4.89
C GLN A 97 11.09 20.16 6.17
N PHE A 98 11.85 20.85 7.00
CA PHE A 98 12.38 20.32 8.26
C PHE A 98 11.79 21.12 9.41
N HIS A 99 11.13 20.44 10.35
CA HIS A 99 10.44 21.04 11.46
C HIS A 99 10.88 20.37 12.77
N ALA A 100 10.76 21.10 13.88
CA ALA A 100 11.08 20.64 15.23
C ALA A 100 12.47 19.96 15.28
N ASP A 101 12.57 18.75 15.80
CA ASP A 101 13.81 17.98 15.97
C ASP A 101 14.57 17.70 14.66
N LEU A 102 13.94 17.96 13.51
CA LEU A 102 14.57 17.78 12.21
C LEU A 102 15.11 19.10 11.61
N ALA A 103 14.95 20.23 12.27
CA ALA A 103 15.31 21.54 11.74
C ALA A 103 16.80 21.63 11.34
N ASP A 104 17.69 21.00 12.09
CA ASP A 104 19.13 20.99 11.84
C ASP A 104 19.48 20.29 10.53
N TRP A 105 18.63 19.37 10.04
CA TRP A 105 18.87 18.69 8.75
C TRP A 105 18.62 19.57 7.52
N ALA A 106 18.20 20.81 7.72
CA ALA A 106 18.13 21.79 6.65
C ALA A 106 19.52 22.21 6.15
N ALA A 107 20.58 22.05 6.98
CA ALA A 107 21.95 22.27 6.60
C ALA A 107 22.49 21.13 5.71
N PRO A 108 23.16 21.42 4.58
CA PRO A 108 23.65 20.39 3.64
C PRO A 108 24.56 19.35 4.29
N GLU A 109 25.44 19.77 5.19
CA GLU A 109 26.38 18.90 5.89
C GLU A 109 25.67 17.93 6.84
N ALA A 110 24.68 18.44 7.58
CA ALA A 110 23.86 17.63 8.51
C ALA A 110 23.01 16.62 7.73
N PHE A 111 22.40 17.04 6.61
CA PHE A 111 21.64 16.15 5.76
C PHE A 111 22.51 15.05 5.14
N ALA A 112 23.69 15.40 4.62
CA ALA A 112 24.65 14.44 4.08
C ALA A 112 25.13 13.45 5.14
N ALA A 113 25.40 13.92 6.37
CA ALA A 113 25.76 13.08 7.50
C ALA A 113 24.63 12.09 7.88
N CYS A 114 23.37 12.55 7.85
CA CYS A 114 22.21 11.68 8.07
C CYS A 114 22.10 10.57 6.99
N LEU A 115 22.36 10.88 5.71
CA LEU A 115 22.24 9.90 4.63
C LEU A 115 23.38 8.88 4.58
N ARG A 116 24.56 9.22 5.11
CA ARG A 116 25.76 8.37 5.03
C ARG A 116 25.53 6.98 5.61
N PRO A 117 25.06 6.80 6.85
CA PRO A 117 24.79 5.47 7.42
C PRO A 117 23.69 4.73 6.66
N LEU A 118 22.69 5.43 6.13
CA LEU A 118 21.60 4.82 5.37
C LEU A 118 22.10 4.23 4.03
N ARG A 119 23.15 4.79 3.45
CA ARG A 119 23.80 4.25 2.25
C ARG A 119 24.61 2.98 2.54
N ALA A 120 25.19 2.88 3.72
CA ALA A 120 26.00 1.74 4.14
C ALA A 120 25.15 0.55 4.64
N THR A 121 24.07 0.84 5.37
CA THR A 121 23.21 -0.19 5.97
C THR A 121 22.44 -1.00 4.92
N PRO A 122 22.39 -2.33 5.00
CA PRO A 122 21.52 -3.15 4.17
C PRO A 122 20.05 -2.83 4.43
N TRP A 123 19.29 -2.59 3.35
CA TRP A 123 17.85 -2.40 3.43
C TRP A 123 17.12 -3.72 3.25
N VAL A 124 15.98 -3.87 3.91
CA VAL A 124 15.20 -5.09 3.90
C VAL A 124 14.06 -4.97 2.90
N VAL A 125 14.04 -5.90 1.95
CA VAL A 125 12.89 -6.15 1.08
C VAL A 125 12.43 -7.57 1.38
N PHE A 126 11.13 -7.73 1.59
CA PHE A 126 10.52 -9.02 1.86
C PHE A 126 9.59 -9.41 0.72
N ALA A 127 9.85 -10.57 0.09
CA ALA A 127 8.98 -11.15 -0.91
C ALA A 127 8.29 -12.39 -0.32
N LYS A 128 6.98 -12.41 -0.35
CA LYS A 128 6.17 -13.57 0.04
C LYS A 128 6.06 -14.56 -1.11
N ARG A 129 5.79 -15.81 -0.78
CA ARG A 129 5.39 -16.83 -1.77
C ARG A 129 4.15 -16.37 -2.52
N PRO A 130 3.96 -16.79 -3.78
CA PRO A 130 2.77 -16.47 -4.56
C PRO A 130 1.49 -16.87 -3.83
N PHE A 131 0.42 -16.14 -4.08
CA PHE A 131 -0.92 -16.52 -3.64
C PHE A 131 -1.39 -17.78 -4.41
N GLY A 132 -2.19 -18.61 -3.76
CA GLY A 132 -2.76 -19.80 -4.36
C GLY A 132 -3.95 -19.55 -5.30
N GLY A 133 -4.42 -18.29 -5.40
CA GLY A 133 -5.55 -17.94 -6.25
C GLY A 133 -6.05 -16.51 -6.05
N PRO A 134 -7.05 -16.09 -6.85
CA PRO A 134 -7.58 -14.72 -6.83
C PRO A 134 -8.27 -14.37 -5.51
N GLU A 135 -8.93 -15.32 -4.85
CA GLU A 135 -9.57 -15.07 -3.55
C GLU A 135 -8.56 -14.64 -2.49
N GLN A 136 -7.40 -15.29 -2.45
CA GLN A 136 -6.34 -14.91 -1.51
C GLN A 136 -5.77 -13.52 -1.80
N VAL A 137 -5.70 -13.13 -3.09
CA VAL A 137 -5.30 -11.78 -3.49
C VAL A 137 -6.34 -10.75 -3.02
N LEU A 138 -7.62 -11.04 -3.21
CA LEU A 138 -8.72 -10.18 -2.77
C LEU A 138 -8.75 -10.05 -1.25
N ASP A 139 -8.61 -11.16 -0.53
CA ASP A 139 -8.50 -11.17 0.93
C ASP A 139 -7.31 -10.33 1.41
N TYR A 140 -6.16 -10.48 0.76
CA TYR A 140 -4.98 -9.71 1.09
C TYR A 140 -5.23 -8.21 0.84
N LEU A 141 -5.71 -7.84 -0.34
CA LEU A 141 -6.04 -6.46 -0.66
C LEU A 141 -7.09 -5.90 0.31
N GLY A 142 -8.16 -6.64 0.60
CA GLY A 142 -9.19 -6.23 1.56
C GLY A 142 -8.63 -5.94 2.95
N ARG A 143 -7.69 -6.77 3.41
CA ARG A 143 -7.03 -6.55 4.71
C ARG A 143 -6.16 -5.30 4.74
N TYR A 144 -5.55 -4.92 3.62
CA TYR A 144 -4.56 -3.84 3.59
C TYR A 144 -5.11 -2.53 3.03
N THR A 145 -6.18 -2.57 2.24
CA THR A 145 -6.78 -1.36 1.65
C THR A 145 -7.77 -0.65 2.57
N HIS A 146 -8.46 -1.39 3.45
CA HIS A 146 -9.50 -0.83 4.35
C HIS A 146 -9.05 -0.64 5.79
N ARG A 147 -7.81 -1.01 6.14
CA ARG A 147 -7.34 -0.89 7.52
C ARG A 147 -6.89 0.54 7.83
N VAL A 148 -7.36 1.01 8.96
CA VAL A 148 -6.77 2.09 9.77
C VAL A 148 -5.65 1.51 10.65
N ALA A 149 -4.86 2.36 11.26
CA ALA A 149 -3.70 1.98 12.07
C ALA A 149 -4.01 0.96 13.19
N ILE A 150 -5.22 0.99 13.74
CA ILE A 150 -5.69 0.05 14.75
C ILE A 150 -7.16 -0.30 14.50
N THR A 151 -7.55 -1.54 14.79
CA THR A 151 -8.96 -1.97 14.76
C THR A 151 -9.53 -1.98 16.17
N ASN A 152 -10.84 -1.75 16.29
CA ASN A 152 -11.53 -1.75 17.61
C ASN A 152 -11.30 -3.06 18.40
N ARG A 153 -11.16 -4.21 17.71
CA ARG A 153 -10.87 -5.50 18.33
C ARG A 153 -9.51 -5.55 19.07
N ARG A 154 -8.63 -4.60 18.81
CA ARG A 154 -7.35 -4.50 19.49
C ARG A 154 -7.42 -3.63 20.74
N LEU A 155 -8.43 -2.80 20.87
CA LEU A 155 -8.66 -2.01 22.09
C LEU A 155 -9.09 -2.95 23.22
N VAL A 156 -8.40 -2.87 24.34
CA VAL A 156 -8.67 -3.72 25.54
C VAL A 156 -9.45 -2.92 26.57
N SER A 157 -8.98 -1.73 26.89
CA SER A 157 -9.64 -0.86 27.86
C SER A 157 -9.32 0.60 27.61
N LEU A 158 -10.26 1.43 28.04
CA LEU A 158 -10.09 2.87 28.22
C LEU A 158 -10.42 3.14 29.69
N HIS A 159 -9.44 3.50 30.47
CA HIS A 159 -9.62 3.81 31.89
C HIS A 159 -8.99 5.15 32.21
N GLU A 160 -9.80 6.09 32.70
CA GLU A 160 -9.40 7.46 32.95
C GLU A 160 -8.68 8.11 31.74
N THR A 161 -7.39 8.34 31.88
CA THR A 161 -6.54 8.96 30.87
C THR A 161 -5.66 7.97 30.09
N ARG A 162 -5.91 6.66 30.23
CA ARG A 162 -5.05 5.61 29.65
C ARG A 162 -5.81 4.69 28.71
N VAL A 163 -5.18 4.38 27.58
CA VAL A 163 -5.67 3.47 26.55
C VAL A 163 -4.78 2.22 26.50
N SER A 164 -5.39 1.04 26.69
CA SER A 164 -4.71 -0.24 26.55
C SER A 164 -5.14 -0.94 25.29
N PHE A 165 -4.19 -1.50 24.53
CA PHE A 165 -4.47 -2.22 23.30
C PHE A 165 -3.52 -3.39 23.05
N LEU A 166 -4.00 -4.39 22.32
CA LEU A 166 -3.20 -5.55 21.91
C LEU A 166 -2.28 -5.19 20.75
N TRP A 167 -1.03 -5.61 20.84
CA TRP A 167 -0.07 -5.53 19.75
C TRP A 167 0.72 -6.83 19.60
N LYS A 168 1.25 -7.07 18.42
CA LYS A 168 2.01 -8.26 18.07
C LYS A 168 3.49 -7.92 18.06
N ASP A 169 4.26 -8.55 18.95
CA ASP A 169 5.69 -8.36 19.04
C ASP A 169 6.42 -9.36 18.12
N TYR A 170 6.75 -8.91 16.92
CA TYR A 170 7.44 -9.73 15.92
C TYR A 170 8.87 -10.12 16.32
N ARG A 171 9.50 -9.37 17.22
CA ARG A 171 10.86 -9.68 17.71
C ARG A 171 10.87 -10.86 18.67
N HIS A 172 9.75 -11.12 19.35
CA HIS A 172 9.58 -12.18 20.32
C HIS A 172 8.57 -13.23 19.85
N HIS A 173 8.81 -13.84 18.70
CA HIS A 173 8.01 -14.94 18.14
C HIS A 173 6.51 -14.63 18.03
N ASP A 174 6.17 -13.46 17.55
CA ASP A 174 4.78 -13.05 17.30
C ASP A 174 3.89 -13.03 18.56
N LYS A 175 4.48 -12.92 19.75
CA LYS A 175 3.70 -12.87 21.00
C LYS A 175 2.75 -11.68 21.04
N ARG A 176 1.52 -11.94 21.44
CA ARG A 176 0.55 -10.88 21.72
C ARG A 176 0.85 -10.29 23.10
N LYS A 177 0.99 -8.99 23.15
CA LYS A 177 1.24 -8.22 24.36
C LYS A 177 0.21 -7.09 24.45
N VAL A 178 -0.04 -6.61 25.67
CA VAL A 178 -0.81 -5.41 25.91
C VAL A 178 0.15 -4.22 26.00
N MET A 179 -0.18 -3.12 25.36
CA MET A 179 0.49 -1.84 25.49
C MET A 179 -0.49 -0.85 26.08
N THR A 180 -0.08 -0.14 27.11
CA THR A 180 -0.86 0.93 27.73
C THR A 180 -0.13 2.25 27.50
N LEU A 181 -0.84 3.23 26.96
CA LEU A 181 -0.36 4.58 26.70
C LEU A 181 -1.28 5.58 27.39
N ASP A 182 -0.75 6.75 27.68
CA ASP A 182 -1.59 7.89 28.00
C ASP A 182 -2.44 8.27 26.79
N ALA A 183 -3.66 8.76 27.00
CA ALA A 183 -4.62 9.02 25.94
C ALA A 183 -4.05 9.99 24.88
N ASP A 184 -3.36 11.02 25.31
CA ASP A 184 -2.74 12.02 24.43
C ASP A 184 -1.67 11.38 23.53
N GLU A 185 -0.82 10.50 24.08
CA GLU A 185 0.20 9.80 23.31
C GLU A 185 -0.43 8.78 22.34
N PHE A 186 -1.50 8.10 22.75
CA PHE A 186 -2.26 7.23 21.85
C PHE A 186 -2.86 8.02 20.69
N ILE A 187 -3.51 9.15 20.98
CA ILE A 187 -4.10 10.04 19.97
C ILE A 187 -3.01 10.59 19.06
N ARG A 188 -1.91 11.08 19.62
CA ARG A 188 -0.77 11.58 18.84
C ARG A 188 -0.25 10.52 17.86
N ARG A 189 -0.01 9.28 18.33
CA ARG A 189 0.42 8.17 17.46
C ARG A 189 -0.62 7.87 16.39
N PHE A 190 -1.88 7.83 16.75
CA PHE A 190 -2.96 7.55 15.79
C PHE A 190 -3.04 8.62 14.70
N LEU A 191 -2.96 9.89 15.07
CA LEU A 191 -3.05 11.02 14.14
C LEU A 191 -1.89 11.08 13.15
N LEU A 192 -0.71 10.58 13.49
CA LEU A 192 0.42 10.45 12.55
C LEU A 192 0.11 9.59 11.33
N HIS A 193 -0.94 8.76 11.39
CA HIS A 193 -1.34 7.87 10.31
C HIS A 193 -2.48 8.43 9.46
N VAL A 194 -3.05 9.56 9.84
CA VAL A 194 -4.07 10.27 9.05
C VAL A 194 -3.37 10.92 7.86
N LEU A 195 -3.77 10.51 6.68
CA LEU A 195 -3.23 11.06 5.44
C LEU A 195 -4.05 12.30 5.03
N PRO A 196 -3.42 13.28 4.35
CA PRO A 196 -4.13 14.44 3.83
C PRO A 196 -5.29 14.04 2.91
N ASP A 197 -6.31 14.89 2.87
CA ASP A 197 -7.42 14.71 1.94
C ASP A 197 -6.93 14.64 0.49
N GLY A 198 -7.52 13.71 -0.28
CA GLY A 198 -7.13 13.48 -1.67
C GLY A 198 -5.81 12.73 -1.86
N PHE A 199 -5.15 12.31 -0.78
CA PHE A 199 -3.92 11.51 -0.92
C PHE A 199 -4.23 10.09 -1.42
N HIS A 200 -3.70 9.74 -2.59
CA HIS A 200 -3.85 8.40 -3.16
C HIS A 200 -2.91 7.41 -2.48
N ARG A 201 -3.47 6.68 -1.50
CA ARG A 201 -2.78 5.64 -0.73
C ARG A 201 -2.51 4.37 -1.53
N ILE A 202 -3.30 4.12 -2.57
CA ILE A 202 -3.18 2.98 -3.48
C ILE A 202 -2.79 3.52 -4.84
N ARG A 203 -1.70 2.99 -5.41
CA ARG A 203 -1.21 3.41 -6.72
C ARG A 203 -0.95 2.21 -7.61
N HIS A 204 -1.23 2.38 -8.88
CA HIS A 204 -1.08 1.35 -9.91
C HIS A 204 0.04 1.74 -10.86
N TYR A 205 0.91 0.78 -11.20
CA TYR A 205 2.09 1.02 -12.03
C TYR A 205 2.24 -0.03 -13.13
N GLY A 206 3.05 0.30 -14.13
CA GLY A 206 3.33 -0.56 -15.27
C GLY A 206 2.05 -0.86 -16.06
N TYR A 207 1.84 -2.11 -16.48
CA TYR A 207 0.65 -2.45 -17.25
C TYR A 207 -0.67 -2.42 -16.45
N LEU A 208 -0.61 -2.22 -15.12
CA LEU A 208 -1.77 -1.98 -14.28
C LEU A 208 -2.09 -0.47 -14.10
N ALA A 209 -1.26 0.43 -14.64
CA ALA A 209 -1.50 1.87 -14.57
C ALA A 209 -2.81 2.27 -15.27
N ASN A 210 -3.54 3.21 -14.69
CA ASN A 210 -4.92 3.53 -15.11
C ASN A 210 -5.06 3.88 -16.59
N GLY A 211 -4.16 4.67 -17.16
CA GLY A 211 -4.27 5.16 -18.54
C GLY A 211 -4.24 4.09 -19.63
N GLN A 212 -3.57 2.95 -19.39
CA GLN A 212 -3.42 1.89 -20.37
C GLN A 212 -3.94 0.53 -19.88
N ARG A 213 -4.56 0.48 -18.70
CA ARG A 213 -4.92 -0.76 -18.03
C ARG A 213 -5.81 -1.67 -18.88
N ALA A 214 -6.85 -1.14 -19.50
CA ALA A 214 -7.78 -1.94 -20.28
C ALA A 214 -7.08 -2.66 -21.44
N ALA A 215 -6.34 -1.93 -22.28
CA ALA A 215 -5.61 -2.50 -23.42
C ALA A 215 -4.51 -3.48 -22.98
N LYS A 216 -3.76 -3.14 -21.94
CA LYS A 216 -2.68 -4.00 -21.42
C LYS A 216 -3.22 -5.27 -20.75
N LEU A 217 -4.34 -5.21 -20.02
CA LEU A 217 -4.97 -6.41 -19.47
C LEU A 217 -5.56 -7.30 -20.57
N ALA A 218 -6.14 -6.72 -21.64
CA ALA A 218 -6.59 -7.50 -22.79
C ALA A 218 -5.41 -8.24 -23.45
N LEU A 219 -4.27 -7.57 -23.62
CA LEU A 219 -3.03 -8.21 -24.08
C LEU A 219 -2.61 -9.37 -23.16
N CYS A 220 -2.53 -9.12 -21.84
CA CYS A 220 -2.12 -10.15 -20.87
C CYS A 220 -3.05 -11.38 -20.92
N ARG A 221 -4.38 -11.17 -21.01
CA ARG A 221 -5.35 -12.27 -21.13
C ARG A 221 -5.14 -13.08 -22.39
N ARG A 222 -4.92 -12.41 -23.52
CA ARG A 222 -4.63 -13.07 -24.79
C ARG A 222 -3.37 -13.91 -24.70
N LEU A 223 -2.28 -13.37 -24.16
CA LEU A 223 -1.01 -14.06 -24.00
C LEU A 223 -1.07 -15.26 -23.04
N LEU A 224 -2.00 -15.21 -22.07
CA LEU A 224 -2.23 -16.28 -21.10
C LEU A 224 -3.32 -17.27 -21.55
N ALA A 225 -3.90 -17.09 -22.76
CA ALA A 225 -5.08 -17.84 -23.20
C ALA A 225 -6.21 -17.85 -22.14
N ALA A 226 -6.32 -16.80 -21.35
CA ALA A 226 -7.30 -16.71 -20.29
C ALA A 226 -8.69 -16.43 -20.87
N PRO A 227 -9.76 -17.04 -20.31
CA PRO A 227 -11.12 -16.79 -20.77
C PRO A 227 -11.47 -15.29 -20.68
N ALA A 228 -12.36 -14.84 -21.56
CA ALA A 228 -12.88 -13.50 -21.46
C ALA A 228 -13.48 -13.27 -20.06
N PRO A 229 -13.28 -12.07 -19.47
CA PRO A 229 -13.97 -11.79 -18.23
C PRO A 229 -15.47 -11.94 -18.46
N PRO A 230 -16.22 -12.47 -17.49
CA PRO A 230 -17.66 -12.47 -17.60
C PRO A 230 -18.11 -11.05 -17.93
N SER A 231 -19.02 -10.92 -18.89
CA SER A 231 -19.64 -9.62 -19.17
C SER A 231 -20.04 -9.00 -17.82
N PRO A 232 -19.78 -7.71 -17.57
CA PRO A 232 -20.26 -7.12 -16.34
C PRO A 232 -21.75 -7.41 -16.29
N ALA A 233 -22.13 -8.32 -15.37
CA ALA A 233 -23.52 -8.59 -15.12
C ALA A 233 -24.18 -7.22 -15.01
N MET A 234 -25.23 -7.00 -15.78
CA MET A 234 -25.99 -5.74 -15.80
C MET A 234 -26.03 -5.20 -14.37
N ALA A 235 -25.81 -3.92 -14.24
CA ALA A 235 -25.67 -3.26 -12.95
C ALA A 235 -26.93 -3.48 -12.11
N GLY A 236 -27.01 -4.64 -11.49
CA GLY A 236 -27.96 -4.91 -10.41
C GLY A 236 -27.65 -3.96 -9.26
N ASP A 237 -28.64 -3.64 -8.48
CA ASP A 237 -28.50 -2.82 -7.27
C ASP A 237 -27.27 -3.33 -6.48
N TYR A 238 -26.47 -2.41 -5.96
CA TYR A 238 -25.28 -2.74 -5.16
C TYR A 238 -25.62 -3.70 -3.98
N ARG A 239 -26.85 -3.72 -3.52
CA ARG A 239 -27.38 -4.60 -2.47
C ARG A 239 -27.44 -6.06 -2.94
N GLU A 240 -27.92 -6.28 -4.15
CA GLU A 240 -27.99 -7.60 -4.77
C GLU A 240 -26.58 -8.14 -5.05
N ARG A 241 -25.69 -7.30 -5.55
CA ARG A 241 -24.26 -7.66 -5.72
C ARG A 241 -23.59 -7.98 -4.38
N TYR A 242 -23.87 -7.22 -3.32
CA TYR A 242 -23.38 -7.51 -1.99
C TYR A 242 -23.89 -8.86 -1.48
N HIS A 243 -25.16 -9.14 -1.67
CA HIS A 243 -25.78 -10.42 -1.31
C HIS A 243 -25.13 -11.60 -2.06
N GLN A 244 -24.94 -11.47 -3.38
CA GLN A 244 -24.31 -12.50 -4.21
C GLN A 244 -22.85 -12.77 -3.78
N LEU A 245 -22.10 -11.72 -3.41
CA LEU A 245 -20.69 -11.84 -3.02
C LEU A 245 -20.49 -12.35 -1.59
N THR A 246 -21.39 -12.05 -0.68
CA THR A 246 -21.19 -12.29 0.76
C THR A 246 -22.18 -13.27 1.37
N GLY A 247 -23.24 -13.62 0.65
CA GLY A 247 -24.37 -14.38 1.18
C GLY A 247 -25.20 -13.60 2.22
N ARG A 248 -24.90 -12.31 2.44
CA ARG A 248 -25.56 -11.47 3.46
C ARG A 248 -26.38 -10.38 2.83
N SER A 249 -27.57 -10.11 3.39
CA SER A 249 -28.40 -8.97 2.98
C SER A 249 -27.98 -7.70 3.73
N LEU A 250 -27.96 -6.57 3.01
CA LEU A 250 -27.83 -5.24 3.63
C LEU A 250 -29.14 -4.73 4.24
N GLU A 251 -30.24 -5.47 4.03
CA GLU A 251 -31.56 -5.14 4.55
C GLU A 251 -31.87 -5.84 5.89
N LEU A 252 -31.02 -6.77 6.27
CA LEU A 252 -31.18 -7.53 7.52
C LEU A 252 -30.03 -7.25 8.48
N CYS A 253 -30.36 -7.04 9.74
CA CYS A 253 -29.36 -6.87 10.78
C CYS A 253 -28.55 -8.17 10.95
N PRO A 254 -27.21 -8.13 10.87
CA PRO A 254 -26.37 -9.34 11.02
C PRO A 254 -26.39 -9.93 12.43
N CYS A 255 -26.93 -9.19 13.43
CA CYS A 255 -26.98 -9.64 14.82
C CYS A 255 -28.32 -10.28 15.19
N CYS A 256 -29.44 -9.71 14.75
CA CYS A 256 -30.78 -10.17 15.15
C CYS A 256 -31.67 -10.60 13.99
N GLY A 257 -31.24 -10.45 12.72
CA GLY A 257 -32.05 -10.76 11.54
C GLY A 257 -33.20 -9.77 11.26
N GLY A 258 -33.39 -8.78 12.11
CA GLY A 258 -34.44 -7.78 11.94
C GLY A 258 -34.20 -6.89 10.72
N ARG A 259 -35.28 -6.38 10.11
CA ARG A 259 -35.20 -5.49 8.94
C ARG A 259 -34.52 -4.16 9.31
N MET A 260 -33.50 -3.77 8.54
CA MET A 260 -32.86 -2.47 8.66
C MET A 260 -33.56 -1.46 7.78
N VAL A 261 -33.86 -0.29 8.34
CA VAL A 261 -34.48 0.84 7.62
C VAL A 261 -33.48 1.99 7.61
N GLN A 262 -33.33 2.60 6.45
CA GLN A 262 -32.53 3.81 6.34
C GLN A 262 -33.31 4.97 6.96
N ILE A 263 -32.85 5.49 8.11
CA ILE A 263 -33.50 6.59 8.84
C ILE A 263 -32.99 7.95 8.45
N ALA A 264 -31.76 8.05 7.94
CA ALA A 264 -31.18 9.31 7.48
C ALA A 264 -30.05 9.07 6.49
N LEU A 265 -29.81 10.05 5.64
CA LEU A 265 -28.60 10.21 4.83
C LEU A 265 -27.76 11.30 5.47
N ILE A 266 -26.56 10.97 5.90
CA ILE A 266 -25.59 11.97 6.33
C ILE A 266 -24.93 12.54 5.08
N PRO A 267 -25.24 13.81 4.69
CA PRO A 267 -24.61 14.40 3.52
C PRO A 267 -23.10 14.48 3.74
N ARG A 268 -22.34 14.23 2.70
CA ARG A 268 -20.90 14.53 2.74
C ARG A 268 -20.75 16.01 3.08
N PRO A 269 -19.92 16.38 4.07
CA PRO A 269 -19.59 17.79 4.27
C PRO A 269 -19.04 18.33 2.94
N ALA A 270 -19.53 19.48 2.52
CA ALA A 270 -19.04 20.16 1.33
C ALA A 270 -17.53 20.36 1.51
N THR A 271 -16.75 19.65 0.72
CA THR A 271 -15.30 19.89 0.68
C THR A 271 -15.10 21.31 0.20
N PRO A 272 -14.46 22.20 0.96
CA PRO A 272 -14.10 23.51 0.45
C PRO A 272 -13.29 23.29 -0.83
N ARG A 273 -13.74 23.87 -1.94
CA ARG A 273 -13.01 23.88 -3.21
C ARG A 273 -11.62 24.44 -2.92
N ARG A 274 -10.61 23.59 -2.99
CA ARG A 274 -9.22 24.04 -2.99
C ARG A 274 -9.05 24.99 -4.16
N PRO A 275 -8.42 26.17 -3.97
CA PRO A 275 -8.00 26.98 -5.10
C PRO A 275 -7.08 26.13 -6.00
N ALA A 276 -7.36 26.17 -7.29
CA ALA A 276 -6.58 25.50 -8.31
C ALA A 276 -5.18 26.13 -8.33
N SER A 277 -4.22 25.49 -7.69
CA SER A 277 -2.77 25.62 -7.97
C SER A 277 -2.02 24.82 -6.93
N LEU A 278 -1.57 23.68 -7.36
CA LEU A 278 -0.22 23.14 -7.10
C LEU A 278 -0.18 21.82 -7.87
N ASP A 279 0.21 21.97 -9.14
CA ASP A 279 0.76 20.87 -9.95
C ASP A 279 1.92 20.27 -9.18
N THR A 280 1.75 19.04 -8.74
CA THR A 280 2.85 18.17 -8.33
C THR A 280 2.85 16.97 -9.26
N SER A 281 3.35 17.21 -10.48
CA SER A 281 3.86 16.15 -11.37
C SER A 281 5.12 15.50 -10.78
#